data_ba7f90480417d764b5a2ff4dcbcf7b18
#
_entry.id   ba7f90480417d764b5a2ff4dcbcf7b18
#
_cell.length_a   1.000
_cell.length_b   1.000
_cell.length_c   1.000
_cell.angle_alpha   90.00
_cell.angle_beta   90.00
_cell.angle_gamma   90.00
#
_symmetry.space_group_name_H-M   'P 1'
#
loop_
_entity.id
_entity.type
_entity.pdbx_description
1 polymer ?
#
loop_
_entity_poly.entity_id
_entity_poly.type
_entity_poly.pdbx_seq_one_letter_code
_entity_poly.pdbx_strand_id
1 'polypeptide(L)'
;MIKVENTEIRFHENWPDIDVNLAMAVLNLGRASSQFNLLVESVCEQFDLSVFELEVLVLLRSFPYPHRLTPSLLSSSLMVSSGGLTKVLIKLESKNYIIRDANPTDKRSKIVRLTELGVEFIEKKLSISTVYV
;
A
#
# COMPACT_ATOMS: atom_id res chain seq x y z
N MET A 1 -9.18 -22.77 19.36
CA MET A 1 -9.07 -22.24 17.99
C MET A 1 -9.37 -23.36 16.99
N ILE A 2 -10.29 -23.13 16.07
CA ILE A 2 -10.68 -24.12 15.05
C ILE A 2 -9.57 -24.21 14.00
N LYS A 3 -9.04 -25.41 13.80
CA LYS A 3 -7.98 -25.61 12.79
C LYS A 3 -8.54 -25.49 11.37
N VAL A 4 -7.80 -24.80 10.51
CA VAL A 4 -8.14 -24.59 9.09
C VAL A 4 -8.26 -25.92 8.34
N GLU A 5 -7.41 -26.86 8.69
CA GLU A 5 -7.33 -28.21 8.09
C GLU A 5 -8.68 -28.95 8.09
N ASN A 6 -9.53 -28.67 9.07
CA ASN A 6 -10.83 -29.33 9.17
C ASN A 6 -11.97 -28.55 8.52
N THR A 7 -11.70 -27.36 7.98
CA THR A 7 -12.75 -26.47 7.43
C THR A 7 -13.36 -27.06 6.15
N GLU A 8 -12.53 -27.56 5.27
CA GLU A 8 -12.99 -28.18 4.04
C GLU A 8 -13.89 -29.38 4.30
N ILE A 9 -13.52 -30.24 5.26
CA ILE A 9 -14.30 -31.39 5.69
C ILE A 9 -15.65 -30.93 6.23
N ARG A 10 -15.66 -29.88 7.08
CA ARG A 10 -16.91 -29.33 7.60
C ARG A 10 -17.84 -28.80 6.52
N PHE A 11 -17.31 -28.18 5.47
CA PHE A 11 -18.12 -27.77 4.34
C PHE A 11 -18.78 -28.97 3.66
N HIS A 12 -18.05 -30.02 3.38
CA HIS A 12 -18.61 -31.22 2.76
C HIS A 12 -19.69 -31.88 3.62
N GLU A 13 -19.50 -31.91 4.92
CA GLU A 13 -20.45 -32.53 5.84
C GLU A 13 -21.70 -31.70 6.10
N ASN A 14 -21.55 -30.38 6.19
CA ASN A 14 -22.62 -29.50 6.66
C ASN A 14 -23.24 -28.61 5.58
N TRP A 15 -22.54 -28.45 4.47
CA TRP A 15 -23.01 -27.62 3.36
C TRP A 15 -22.55 -28.20 2.02
N PRO A 16 -23.07 -29.36 1.62
CA PRO A 16 -22.58 -30.09 0.45
C PRO A 16 -22.76 -29.38 -0.89
N ASP A 17 -23.67 -28.41 -0.98
CA ASP A 17 -23.94 -27.65 -2.21
C ASP A 17 -23.00 -26.48 -2.45
N ILE A 18 -22.14 -26.15 -1.50
CA ILE A 18 -21.21 -25.04 -1.66
C ILE A 18 -20.07 -25.39 -2.61
N ASP A 19 -19.60 -24.39 -3.35
CA ASP A 19 -18.32 -24.49 -4.03
C ASP A 19 -17.20 -24.37 -2.96
N VAL A 20 -16.64 -25.51 -2.57
CA VAL A 20 -15.64 -25.59 -1.51
C VAL A 20 -14.38 -24.78 -1.87
N ASN A 21 -13.97 -24.83 -3.14
CA ASN A 21 -12.79 -24.08 -3.59
C ASN A 21 -12.99 -22.58 -3.42
N LEU A 22 -14.16 -22.07 -3.79
CA LEU A 22 -14.50 -20.65 -3.61
C LEU A 22 -14.56 -20.28 -2.12
N ALA A 23 -15.21 -21.09 -1.30
CA ALA A 23 -15.33 -20.85 0.13
C ALA A 23 -13.95 -20.82 0.82
N MET A 24 -13.10 -21.77 0.49
CA MET A 24 -11.73 -21.83 1.03
C MET A 24 -10.90 -20.64 0.56
N ALA A 25 -11.06 -20.22 -0.70
CA ALA A 25 -10.36 -19.05 -1.22
C ALA A 25 -10.76 -17.78 -0.46
N VAL A 26 -12.06 -17.60 -0.19
CA VAL A 26 -12.55 -16.44 0.59
C VAL A 26 -11.94 -16.42 1.99
N LEU A 27 -11.95 -17.54 2.70
CA LEU A 27 -11.40 -17.62 4.06
C LEU A 27 -9.89 -17.43 4.08
N ASN A 28 -9.18 -18.06 3.15
CA ASN A 28 -7.72 -17.96 3.09
C ASN A 28 -7.27 -16.56 2.70
N LEU A 29 -7.94 -15.93 1.73
CA LEU A 29 -7.65 -14.56 1.35
C LEU A 29 -7.88 -13.58 2.50
N GLY A 30 -8.99 -13.74 3.23
CA GLY A 30 -9.29 -12.92 4.40
C GLY A 30 -8.21 -13.02 5.47
N ARG A 31 -7.73 -14.23 5.77
CA ARG A 31 -6.65 -14.44 6.74
C ARG A 31 -5.33 -13.87 6.26
N ALA A 32 -4.95 -14.14 5.03
CA ALA A 32 -3.72 -13.63 4.44
C ALA A 32 -3.71 -12.11 4.43
N SER A 33 -4.84 -11.49 4.07
CA SER A 33 -5.00 -10.04 4.07
C SER A 33 -4.85 -9.46 5.49
N SER A 34 -5.47 -10.09 6.50
CA SER A 34 -5.36 -9.64 7.90
C SER A 34 -3.92 -9.73 8.40
N GLN A 35 -3.23 -10.83 8.14
CA GLN A 35 -1.84 -11.01 8.55
C GLN A 35 -0.92 -10.02 7.84
N PHE A 36 -1.13 -9.79 6.57
CA PHE A 36 -0.38 -8.82 5.78
C PHE A 36 -0.56 -7.41 6.35
N ASN A 37 -1.80 -6.99 6.63
CA ASN A 37 -2.09 -5.67 7.18
C ASN A 37 -1.42 -5.45 8.53
N LEU A 38 -1.47 -6.44 9.42
CA LEU A 38 -0.80 -6.36 10.73
C LEU A 38 0.72 -6.18 10.57
N LEU A 39 1.33 -6.90 9.64
CA LEU A 39 2.76 -6.80 9.38
C LEU A 39 3.12 -5.41 8.82
N VAL A 40 2.37 -4.92 7.85
CA VAL A 40 2.61 -3.60 7.25
C VAL A 40 2.40 -2.49 8.28
N GLU A 41 1.36 -2.56 9.10
CA GLU A 41 1.11 -1.59 10.17
C GLU A 41 2.27 -1.56 11.18
N SER A 42 2.80 -2.72 11.56
CA SER A 42 3.93 -2.81 12.48
C SER A 42 5.17 -2.11 11.91
N VAL A 43 5.46 -2.30 10.63
CA VAL A 43 6.58 -1.62 9.97
C VAL A 43 6.34 -0.12 9.89
N CYS A 44 5.12 0.29 9.52
CA CYS A 44 4.77 1.70 9.43
C CYS A 44 4.89 2.43 10.77
N GLU A 45 4.52 1.80 11.88
CA GLU A 45 4.68 2.39 13.21
C GLU A 45 6.13 2.69 13.55
N GLN A 46 7.06 1.80 13.18
CA GLN A 46 8.48 1.99 13.43
C GLN A 46 9.03 3.26 12.77
N PHE A 47 8.46 3.67 11.65
CA PHE A 47 8.92 4.80 10.86
C PHE A 47 7.98 6.00 10.90
N ASP A 48 6.98 5.98 11.75
CA ASP A 48 5.96 7.04 11.86
C ASP A 48 5.29 7.33 10.51
N LEU A 49 4.90 6.26 9.82
CA LEU A 49 4.16 6.34 8.57
C LEU A 49 2.79 5.71 8.72
N SER A 50 1.81 6.23 7.98
CA SER A 50 0.58 5.49 7.73
C SER A 50 0.80 4.51 6.58
N VAL A 51 -0.06 3.51 6.47
CA VAL A 51 -0.02 2.56 5.34
C VAL A 51 -0.19 3.32 4.02
N PHE A 52 -1.07 4.32 3.99
CA PHE A 52 -1.31 5.11 2.79
C PHE A 52 -0.07 5.93 2.39
N GLU A 53 0.63 6.52 3.37
CA GLU A 53 1.89 7.21 3.09
C GLU A 53 2.93 6.25 2.48
N LEU A 54 3.02 5.05 3.01
CA LEU A 54 3.91 4.02 2.46
C LEU A 54 3.53 3.64 1.03
N GLU A 55 2.24 3.45 0.76
CA GLU A 55 1.76 3.11 -0.58
C GLU A 55 2.13 4.19 -1.61
N VAL A 56 1.99 5.46 -1.25
CA VAL A 56 2.39 6.57 -2.13
C VAL A 56 3.88 6.52 -2.44
N LEU A 57 4.71 6.32 -1.43
CA LEU A 57 6.16 6.26 -1.61
C LEU A 57 6.58 5.09 -2.49
N VAL A 58 6.02 3.91 -2.24
CA VAL A 58 6.32 2.70 -3.01
C VAL A 58 5.87 2.86 -4.46
N LEU A 59 4.70 3.42 -4.68
CA LEU A 59 4.19 3.64 -6.05
C LEU A 59 5.09 4.62 -6.81
N LEU A 60 5.46 5.74 -6.20
CA LEU A 60 6.38 6.70 -6.84
C LEU A 60 7.72 6.04 -7.20
N ARG A 61 8.27 5.23 -6.28
CA ARG A 61 9.55 4.55 -6.52
C ARG A 61 9.48 3.58 -7.69
N SER A 62 8.31 3.00 -7.97
CA SER A 62 8.12 2.05 -9.08
C SER A 62 8.24 2.69 -10.47
N PHE A 63 8.14 4.00 -10.56
CA PHE A 63 8.27 4.71 -11.84
C PHE A 63 9.72 5.08 -12.12
N PRO A 64 10.10 5.27 -13.41
CA PRO A 64 11.47 5.63 -13.76
C PRO A 64 11.91 6.94 -13.10
N TYR A 65 13.20 7.09 -12.89
CA TYR A 65 13.77 8.34 -12.41
C TYR A 65 13.25 9.53 -13.23
N PRO A 66 12.82 10.63 -12.63
CA PRO A 66 12.98 11.02 -11.24
C PRO A 66 11.83 10.61 -10.30
N HIS A 67 11.11 9.53 -10.56
CA HIS A 67 10.07 8.96 -9.70
C HIS A 67 8.95 9.97 -9.42
N ARG A 68 8.26 10.38 -10.47
CA ARG A 68 7.25 11.44 -10.40
C ARG A 68 5.92 11.02 -11.02
N LEU A 69 4.85 11.51 -10.44
CA LEU A 69 3.47 11.33 -10.92
C LEU A 69 2.65 12.57 -10.63
N THR A 70 1.58 12.75 -11.40
CA THR A 70 0.57 13.74 -11.08
C THR A 70 -0.30 13.25 -9.92
N PRO A 71 -0.89 14.16 -9.11
CA PRO A 71 -1.85 13.74 -8.08
C PRO A 71 -3.03 12.94 -8.63
N SER A 72 -3.51 13.25 -9.82
CA SER A 72 -4.60 12.50 -10.48
C SER A 72 -4.23 11.05 -10.72
N LEU A 73 -3.02 10.78 -11.21
CA LEU A 73 -2.54 9.41 -11.42
C LEU A 73 -2.34 8.68 -10.09
N LEU A 74 -1.85 9.37 -9.06
CA LEU A 74 -1.74 8.79 -7.73
C LEU A 74 -3.11 8.40 -7.17
N SER A 75 -4.09 9.31 -7.22
CA SER A 75 -5.45 9.05 -6.75
C SER A 75 -6.08 7.85 -7.45
N SER A 76 -6.01 7.81 -8.77
CA SER A 76 -6.62 6.72 -9.54
C SER A 76 -5.92 5.39 -9.31
N SER A 77 -4.60 5.38 -9.21
CA SER A 77 -3.81 4.16 -8.98
C SER A 77 -4.03 3.58 -7.60
N LEU A 78 -4.20 4.43 -6.58
CA LEU A 78 -4.41 4.01 -5.19
C LEU A 78 -5.89 3.89 -4.82
N MET A 79 -6.79 4.24 -5.75
CA MET A 79 -8.24 4.17 -5.55
C MET A 79 -8.71 4.98 -4.33
N VAL A 80 -8.17 6.19 -4.18
CA VAL A 80 -8.45 7.08 -3.05
C VAL A 80 -9.00 8.43 -3.51
N SER A 81 -9.67 9.14 -2.61
CA SER A 81 -10.16 10.48 -2.89
C SER A 81 -9.03 11.51 -2.96
N SER A 82 -9.26 12.59 -3.72
CA SER A 82 -8.29 13.69 -3.81
C SER A 82 -8.03 14.35 -2.47
N GLY A 83 -9.05 14.45 -1.60
CA GLY A 83 -8.90 15.03 -0.26
C GLY A 83 -8.01 14.18 0.65
N GLY A 84 -8.19 12.86 0.62
CA GLY A 84 -7.34 11.93 1.37
C GLY A 84 -5.90 11.97 0.90
N LEU A 85 -5.69 12.01 -0.41
CA LEU A 85 -4.35 12.11 -0.98
C LEU A 85 -3.66 13.43 -0.58
N THR A 86 -4.37 14.54 -0.61
CA THR A 86 -3.79 15.85 -0.25
C THR A 86 -3.20 15.85 1.15
N LYS A 87 -3.90 15.26 2.13
CA LYS A 87 -3.40 15.14 3.50
C LYS A 87 -2.11 14.33 3.58
N VAL A 88 -2.06 13.22 2.86
CA VAL A 88 -0.87 12.35 2.82
C VAL A 88 0.31 13.07 2.18
N LEU A 89 0.08 13.78 1.08
CA LEU A 89 1.13 14.51 0.39
C LEU A 89 1.71 15.64 1.27
N ILE A 90 0.88 16.35 2.01
CA ILE A 90 1.34 17.37 2.96
C ILE A 90 2.26 16.76 4.01
N LYS A 91 1.88 15.61 4.58
CA LYS A 91 2.71 14.91 5.56
C LYS A 91 4.04 14.43 4.99
N LEU A 92 4.01 13.82 3.81
CA LEU A 92 5.23 13.33 3.16
C LEU A 92 6.17 14.47 2.77
N GLU A 93 5.61 15.60 2.32
CA GLU A 93 6.39 16.80 2.02
C GLU A 93 7.04 17.37 3.29
N SER A 94 6.31 17.37 4.41
CA SER A 94 6.86 17.84 5.70
C SER A 94 8.01 16.97 6.20
N LYS A 95 8.04 15.70 5.84
CA LYS A 95 9.12 14.76 6.16
C LYS A 95 10.27 14.82 5.15
N ASN A 96 10.14 15.63 4.12
CA ASN A 96 11.12 15.78 3.03
C ASN A 96 11.31 14.52 2.18
N TYR A 97 10.33 13.63 2.15
CA TYR A 97 10.37 12.43 1.31
C TYR A 97 9.88 12.68 -0.11
N ILE A 98 9.03 13.69 -0.27
CA ILE A 98 8.54 14.12 -1.58
C ILE A 98 8.68 15.63 -1.74
N ILE A 99 8.64 16.06 -2.98
CA ILE A 99 8.58 17.47 -3.35
C ILE A 99 7.51 17.64 -4.43
N ARG A 100 6.87 18.80 -4.45
CA ARG A 100 5.88 19.12 -5.48
C ARG A 100 6.47 20.16 -6.42
N ASP A 101 6.71 19.74 -7.65
CA ASP A 101 7.23 20.61 -8.70
C ASP A 101 6.09 21.21 -9.52
N ALA A 102 6.35 22.34 -10.17
CA ALA A 102 5.41 22.90 -11.13
C ALA A 102 5.22 21.94 -12.30
N ASN A 103 3.95 21.75 -12.72
CA ASN A 103 3.65 20.95 -13.90
C ASN A 103 3.76 21.84 -15.15
N PRO A 104 4.71 21.58 -16.07
CA PRO A 104 4.90 22.41 -17.25
C PRO A 104 3.73 22.36 -18.24
N THR A 105 2.91 21.33 -18.19
CA THR A 105 1.77 21.15 -19.09
C THR A 105 0.44 21.57 -18.49
N ASP A 106 0.35 21.70 -17.17
CA ASP A 106 -0.86 22.13 -16.48
C ASP A 106 -0.51 22.91 -15.21
N LYS A 107 -0.70 24.21 -15.24
CA LYS A 107 -0.40 25.11 -14.12
C LYS A 107 -1.30 24.91 -12.90
N ARG A 108 -2.40 24.14 -13.03
CA ARG A 108 -3.36 23.90 -11.94
C ARG A 108 -2.92 22.78 -11.00
N SER A 109 -2.06 21.88 -11.47
CA SER A 109 -1.58 20.75 -10.68
C SER A 109 -0.07 20.81 -10.53
N LYS A 110 0.43 20.17 -9.47
CA LYS A 110 1.86 20.02 -9.22
C LYS A 110 2.23 18.56 -9.38
N ILE A 111 3.39 18.32 -9.97
CA ILE A 111 3.92 16.96 -10.09
C ILE A 111 4.55 16.56 -8.75
N VAL A 112 4.19 15.39 -8.27
CA VAL A 112 4.76 14.83 -7.04
C VAL A 112 5.97 13.97 -7.41
N ARG A 113 7.08 14.22 -6.76
CA ARG A 113 8.35 13.53 -7.02
C ARG A 113 9.01 13.09 -5.71
N LEU A 114 9.64 11.92 -5.71
CA LEU A 114 10.49 11.50 -4.60
C LEU A 114 11.74 12.39 -4.53
N THR A 115 12.14 12.74 -3.31
CA THR A 115 13.44 13.35 -3.06
C THR A 115 14.51 12.26 -2.97
N GLU A 116 15.79 12.66 -2.96
CA GLU A 116 16.89 11.72 -2.70
C GLU A 116 16.72 11.06 -1.32
N LEU A 117 16.26 11.83 -0.33
CA LEU A 117 15.96 11.30 1.00
C LEU A 117 14.84 10.26 0.96
N GLY A 118 13.78 10.51 0.18
CA GLY A 118 12.69 9.58 0.00
C GLY A 118 13.13 8.27 -0.65
N VAL A 119 13.94 8.36 -1.69
CA VAL A 119 14.53 7.17 -2.35
C VAL A 119 15.38 6.37 -1.38
N GLU A 120 16.28 7.03 -0.67
CA GLU A 120 17.14 6.38 0.32
C GLU A 120 16.33 5.72 1.44
N PHE A 121 15.29 6.38 1.90
CA PHE A 121 14.41 5.84 2.93
C PHE A 121 13.76 4.51 2.49
N ILE A 122 13.20 4.48 1.28
CA ILE A 122 12.54 3.28 0.76
C ILE A 122 13.54 2.16 0.50
N GLU A 123 14.67 2.48 -0.10
CA GLU A 123 15.64 1.46 -0.52
C GLU A 123 16.47 0.90 0.61
N LYS A 124 16.83 1.72 1.59
CA LYS A 124 17.79 1.34 2.64
C LYS A 124 17.17 1.19 4.02
N LYS A 125 16.28 2.08 4.41
CA LYS A 125 15.70 2.07 5.76
C LYS A 125 14.45 1.24 5.84
N LEU A 126 13.58 1.36 4.84
CA LEU A 126 12.40 0.55 4.73
C LEU A 126 12.74 -0.67 3.88
N SER A 127 13.37 -1.66 4.46
CA SER A 127 13.65 -2.89 3.72
C SER A 127 12.35 -3.64 3.46
N ILE A 128 11.75 -3.44 2.29
CA ILE A 128 10.55 -4.15 1.88
C ILE A 128 10.78 -5.67 1.91
N SER A 129 12.01 -6.09 1.63
CA SER A 129 12.40 -7.49 1.77
C SER A 129 12.24 -8.01 3.20
N THR A 130 12.33 -7.15 4.21
CA THR A 130 12.09 -7.52 5.61
C THR A 130 10.60 -7.71 5.89
N VAL A 131 9.72 -7.05 5.15
CA VAL A 131 8.28 -7.15 5.31
C VAL A 131 7.73 -8.45 4.72
N TYR A 132 8.38 -8.96 3.68
CA TYR A 132 7.90 -10.12 2.92
C TYR A 132 8.65 -11.43 3.20
N VAL A 133 9.53 -11.42 4.14
CA VAL A 133 10.29 -12.64 4.53
C VAL A 133 9.65 -13.37 5.69
#